data_bd5f671855b68ac248382d0751a71ddb
#
_entry.id   bd5f671855b68ac248382d0751a71ddb
#
_cell.length_a   1.000
_cell.length_b   1.000
_cell.length_c   1.000
_cell.angle_alpha   90.00
_cell.angle_beta   90.00
_cell.angle_gamma   90.00
#
_symmetry.space_group_name_H-M   'P 1'
#
loop_
_entity.id
_entity.type
_entity.pdbx_description
1 polymer ?
#
loop_
_entity_poly.entity_id
_entity_poly.type
_entity_poly.pdbx_seq_one_letter_code
_entity_poly.pdbx_strand_id
1 'polypeptide(L)'
;EPSSNKVLPITIHGDAAVTGQGVVQETLNMSKARGYEVGGTVRIVINNQVGFTTSNPLDARSTPYCTDIGKMVQAPIFHVNADDPEAVAFVTRLALDFRNTFKRDVFIDLVCYRRHGHNEADEPSATQPLMYQKIKKHPTPRKIYADKLEQEKVATLEDATEQVNLYRDALDAGECVVQEWRPMNMHSFTWSPYLNHEWDESYPDKVEPKRLQELAKRISTVPELSLIHI
;
A
#
# COMPACT_ATOMS: atom_id res chain seq x y z
N GLU A 1 11.00 24.18 9.85
CA GLU A 1 9.93 23.40 9.23
C GLU A 1 10.38 21.95 9.10
N PRO A 2 9.61 20.98 9.55
CA PRO A 2 9.90 19.61 9.19
C PRO A 2 9.81 19.53 7.66
N SER A 3 10.91 19.17 6.99
CA SER A 3 10.91 19.09 5.53
C SER A 3 10.03 17.89 5.14
N SER A 4 8.75 18.15 4.90
CA SER A 4 7.73 17.18 4.50
C SER A 4 8.06 16.40 3.22
N ASN A 5 9.20 16.72 2.58
CA ASN A 5 9.75 16.00 1.42
C ASN A 5 10.74 14.89 1.79
N LYS A 6 11.21 14.83 3.05
CA LYS A 6 12.15 13.79 3.47
C LYS A 6 11.48 12.45 3.75
N VAL A 7 10.17 12.46 4.04
CA VAL A 7 9.38 11.27 4.31
C VAL A 7 8.15 11.30 3.40
N LEU A 8 7.90 10.20 2.73
CA LEU A 8 6.74 9.99 1.89
C LEU A 8 5.85 8.93 2.52
N PRO A 9 4.68 9.30 3.09
CA PRO A 9 3.67 8.33 3.47
C PRO A 9 3.04 7.71 2.21
N ILE A 10 2.97 6.39 2.19
CA ILE A 10 2.30 5.62 1.13
C ILE A 10 1.33 4.67 1.81
N THR A 11 0.08 4.64 1.36
CA THR A 11 -0.89 3.64 1.77
C THR A 11 -1.32 2.81 0.57
N ILE A 12 -1.45 1.50 0.78
CA ILE A 12 -1.88 0.56 -0.27
C ILE A 12 -3.10 -0.20 0.25
N HIS A 13 -4.20 -0.14 -0.49
CA HIS A 13 -5.46 -0.78 -0.14
C HIS A 13 -6.04 -1.54 -1.34
N GLY A 14 -6.82 -2.58 -1.09
CA GLY A 14 -7.74 -3.11 -2.08
C GLY A 14 -8.95 -2.18 -2.26
N ASP A 15 -9.67 -2.32 -3.37
CA ASP A 15 -10.82 -1.48 -3.71
C ASP A 15 -11.98 -1.59 -2.70
N ALA A 16 -12.31 -2.80 -2.26
CA ALA A 16 -13.31 -3.01 -1.23
C ALA A 16 -12.87 -2.47 0.14
N ALA A 17 -11.57 -2.57 0.46
CA ALA A 17 -11.02 -2.09 1.72
C ALA A 17 -11.05 -0.55 1.81
N VAL A 18 -10.69 0.14 0.72
CA VAL A 18 -10.67 1.62 0.71
C VAL A 18 -12.07 2.21 0.89
N THR A 19 -13.11 1.55 0.40
CA THR A 19 -14.48 2.02 0.51
C THR A 19 -15.18 1.60 1.79
N GLY A 20 -14.84 0.43 2.34
CA GLY A 20 -15.63 -0.21 3.38
C GLY A 20 -15.01 -0.20 4.78
N GLN A 21 -13.77 0.27 4.93
CA GLN A 21 -13.11 0.35 6.24
C GLN A 21 -13.09 1.78 6.76
N GLY A 22 -13.76 2.03 7.88
CA GLY A 22 -13.87 3.36 8.50
C GLY A 22 -12.54 4.05 8.75
N VAL A 23 -11.48 3.30 9.02
CA VAL A 23 -10.12 3.83 9.22
C VAL A 23 -9.62 4.69 8.06
N VAL A 24 -10.05 4.43 6.83
CA VAL A 24 -9.67 5.23 5.66
C VAL A 24 -10.33 6.61 5.71
N GLN A 25 -11.63 6.66 5.99
CA GLN A 25 -12.39 7.90 6.14
C GLN A 25 -11.89 8.73 7.32
N GLU A 26 -11.62 8.09 8.44
CA GLU A 26 -11.07 8.73 9.64
C GLU A 26 -9.70 9.34 9.36
N THR A 27 -8.82 8.59 8.70
CA THR A 27 -7.49 9.08 8.29
C THR A 27 -7.58 10.26 7.34
N LEU A 28 -8.49 10.22 6.37
CA LEU A 28 -8.73 11.34 5.46
C LEU A 28 -9.27 12.56 6.20
N ASN A 29 -10.20 12.37 7.14
CA ASN A 29 -10.74 13.45 7.94
C ASN A 29 -9.69 14.17 8.80
N MET A 30 -8.68 13.43 9.26
CA MET A 30 -7.56 13.99 10.02
C MET A 30 -6.46 14.59 9.15
N SER A 31 -6.38 14.26 7.86
CA SER A 31 -5.22 14.52 7.00
C SER A 31 -4.81 16.00 6.87
N LYS A 32 -5.73 16.92 7.13
CA LYS A 32 -5.52 18.37 7.14
C LYS A 32 -5.81 19.02 8.50
N ALA A 33 -6.09 18.22 9.52
CA ALA A 33 -6.27 18.74 10.85
C ALA A 33 -4.91 19.13 11.46
N ARG A 34 -4.87 20.27 12.12
CA ARG A 34 -3.65 20.80 12.75
C ARG A 34 -3.08 19.79 13.78
N GLY A 35 -1.82 19.45 13.65
CA GLY A 35 -1.14 18.45 14.46
C GLY A 35 -1.13 17.03 13.86
N TYR A 36 -1.92 16.76 12.82
CA TYR A 36 -1.96 15.46 12.12
C TYR A 36 -1.45 15.54 10.67
N GLU A 37 -1.21 16.74 10.18
CA GLU A 37 -0.76 16.97 8.81
C GLU A 37 0.64 16.41 8.57
N VAL A 38 0.78 15.56 7.54
CA VAL A 38 2.04 14.88 7.15
C VAL A 38 2.56 15.33 5.78
N GLY A 39 2.03 16.41 5.26
CA GLY A 39 2.40 16.94 3.95
C GLY A 39 1.89 16.11 2.77
N GLY A 40 0.75 15.45 2.95
CA GLY A 40 0.10 14.61 1.95
C GLY A 40 0.60 13.18 1.88
N THR A 41 -0.28 12.27 1.50
CA THR A 41 -0.05 10.84 1.35
C THR A 41 -0.33 10.41 -0.09
N VAL A 42 0.52 9.57 -0.65
CA VAL A 42 0.21 8.86 -1.91
C VAL A 42 -0.59 7.61 -1.56
N ARG A 43 -1.83 7.56 -2.02
CA ARG A 43 -2.76 6.46 -1.73
C ARG A 43 -2.96 5.62 -2.98
N ILE A 44 -2.47 4.39 -2.94
CA ILE A 44 -2.56 3.45 -4.05
C ILE A 44 -3.68 2.47 -3.75
N VAL A 45 -4.62 2.35 -4.67
CA VAL A 45 -5.70 1.38 -4.59
C VAL A 45 -5.46 0.30 -5.65
N ILE A 46 -5.17 -0.91 -5.17
CA ILE A 46 -5.08 -2.10 -6.03
C ILE A 46 -6.50 -2.54 -6.32
N ASN A 47 -7.08 -1.96 -7.36
CA ASN A 47 -8.46 -2.19 -7.74
C ASN A 47 -8.57 -3.45 -8.61
N ASN A 48 -8.60 -4.59 -7.96
CA ASN A 48 -8.76 -5.87 -8.65
C ASN A 48 -10.23 -6.20 -9.00
N GLN A 49 -11.16 -5.29 -8.71
CA GLN A 49 -12.58 -5.36 -9.05
C GLN A 49 -13.32 -6.52 -8.37
N VAL A 50 -12.75 -7.09 -7.30
CA VAL A 50 -13.33 -8.20 -6.53
C VAL A 50 -13.53 -7.77 -5.09
N GLY A 51 -14.79 -7.66 -4.66
CA GLY A 51 -15.18 -7.37 -3.28
C GLY A 51 -15.63 -8.65 -2.56
N PHE A 52 -14.70 -9.53 -2.18
CA PHE A 52 -14.97 -10.81 -1.52
C PHE A 52 -15.97 -11.64 -2.32
N THR A 53 -17.18 -11.91 -1.81
CA THR A 53 -18.22 -12.70 -2.48
C THR A 53 -19.24 -11.87 -3.26
N THR A 54 -19.10 -10.55 -3.29
CA THR A 54 -20.03 -9.67 -4.04
C THR A 54 -19.85 -9.87 -5.53
N SER A 55 -20.83 -10.49 -6.18
CA SER A 55 -20.77 -10.86 -7.60
C SER A 55 -21.20 -9.75 -8.54
N ASN A 56 -22.10 -8.88 -8.10
CA ASN A 56 -22.63 -7.78 -8.92
C ASN A 56 -21.97 -6.45 -8.51
N PRO A 57 -21.29 -5.74 -9.44
CA PRO A 57 -20.70 -4.45 -9.16
C PRO A 57 -21.68 -3.39 -8.63
N LEU A 58 -22.96 -3.48 -8.96
CA LEU A 58 -24.00 -2.57 -8.50
C LEU A 58 -24.30 -2.73 -6.99
N ASP A 59 -23.96 -3.88 -6.41
CA ASP A 59 -24.14 -4.19 -5.00
C ASP A 59 -22.88 -3.86 -4.17
N ALA A 60 -21.78 -3.49 -4.84
CA ALA A 60 -20.49 -3.29 -4.19
C ALA A 60 -20.38 -1.95 -3.44
N ARG A 61 -20.89 -0.88 -4.01
CA ARG A 61 -20.80 0.47 -3.46
C ARG A 61 -21.84 1.43 -4.06
N SER A 62 -22.06 2.53 -3.35
CA SER A 62 -23.00 3.59 -3.80
C SER A 62 -22.40 4.54 -4.84
N THR A 63 -21.08 4.53 -5.03
CA THR A 63 -20.36 5.42 -5.94
C THR A 63 -19.80 4.66 -7.16
N PRO A 64 -19.61 5.32 -8.31
CA PRO A 64 -19.03 4.69 -9.50
C PRO A 64 -17.62 4.13 -9.26
N TYR A 65 -16.79 4.84 -8.51
CA TYR A 65 -15.40 4.46 -8.26
C TYR A 65 -15.13 4.21 -6.79
N CYS A 66 -14.31 3.21 -6.50
CA CYS A 66 -13.87 2.92 -5.13
C CYS A 66 -13.09 4.09 -4.50
N THR A 67 -12.44 4.89 -5.32
CA THR A 67 -11.63 6.04 -4.93
C THR A 67 -12.43 7.33 -4.74
N ASP A 68 -13.74 7.32 -4.97
CA ASP A 68 -14.59 8.51 -4.79
C ASP A 68 -14.54 9.09 -3.37
N ILE A 69 -14.14 8.29 -2.40
CA ILE A 69 -13.86 8.74 -1.04
C ILE A 69 -12.78 9.84 -0.97
N GLY A 70 -11.85 9.88 -1.93
CA GLY A 70 -10.84 10.93 -2.04
C GLY A 70 -11.43 12.33 -2.29
N LYS A 71 -12.65 12.39 -2.83
CA LYS A 71 -13.38 13.65 -3.05
C LYS A 71 -13.74 14.35 -1.74
N MET A 72 -13.82 13.62 -0.62
CA MET A 72 -14.07 14.19 0.70
C MET A 72 -13.03 15.25 1.08
N VAL A 73 -11.78 15.05 0.66
CA VAL A 73 -10.67 15.98 0.91
C VAL A 73 -10.18 16.68 -0.35
N GLN A 74 -10.94 16.58 -1.43
CA GLN A 74 -10.61 17.18 -2.73
C GLN A 74 -9.24 16.71 -3.26
N ALA A 75 -8.89 15.45 -2.98
CA ALA A 75 -7.68 14.86 -3.52
C ALA A 75 -7.86 14.53 -5.01
N PRO A 76 -6.86 14.77 -5.86
CA PRO A 76 -6.90 14.29 -7.23
C PRO A 76 -6.88 12.76 -7.24
N ILE A 77 -7.57 12.17 -8.22
CA ILE A 77 -7.68 10.74 -8.41
C ILE A 77 -7.24 10.43 -9.83
N PHE A 78 -6.21 9.61 -9.97
CA PHE A 78 -5.71 9.13 -11.25
C PHE A 78 -6.14 7.69 -11.45
N HIS A 79 -6.93 7.44 -12.49
CA HIS A 79 -7.30 6.08 -12.90
C HIS A 79 -6.32 5.60 -13.96
N VAL A 80 -5.71 4.44 -13.73
CA VAL A 80 -4.73 3.86 -14.64
C VAL A 80 -4.95 2.37 -14.81
N ASN A 81 -4.80 1.88 -16.04
CA ASN A 81 -4.86 0.46 -16.34
C ASN A 81 -3.51 -0.20 -15.99
N ALA A 82 -3.53 -1.21 -15.12
CA ALA A 82 -2.34 -1.96 -14.71
C ALA A 82 -1.69 -2.77 -15.85
N ASP A 83 -2.40 -2.99 -16.96
CA ASP A 83 -1.83 -3.63 -18.15
C ASP A 83 -0.93 -2.69 -18.98
N ASP A 84 -0.90 -1.39 -18.65
CA ASP A 84 -0.03 -0.39 -19.26
C ASP A 84 1.03 0.11 -18.26
N PRO A 85 2.21 -0.54 -18.17
CA PRO A 85 3.23 -0.17 -17.20
C PRO A 85 3.84 1.23 -17.43
N GLU A 86 3.83 1.74 -18.65
CA GLU A 86 4.31 3.09 -18.94
C GLU A 86 3.36 4.14 -18.39
N ALA A 87 2.05 3.94 -18.60
CA ALA A 87 1.02 4.80 -18.00
C ALA A 87 1.07 4.75 -16.47
N VAL A 88 1.29 3.57 -15.87
CA VAL A 88 1.46 3.42 -14.42
C VAL A 88 2.68 4.21 -13.93
N ALA A 89 3.83 4.11 -14.61
CA ALA A 89 5.03 4.86 -14.26
C ALA A 89 4.80 6.38 -14.38
N PHE A 90 4.15 6.83 -15.44
CA PHE A 90 3.82 8.23 -15.65
C PHE A 90 2.91 8.78 -14.55
N VAL A 91 1.81 8.09 -14.26
CA VAL A 91 0.84 8.50 -13.22
C VAL A 91 1.48 8.50 -11.84
N THR A 92 2.37 7.54 -11.56
CA THR A 92 3.07 7.47 -10.28
C THR A 92 3.99 8.68 -10.07
N ARG A 93 4.73 9.07 -11.11
CA ARG A 93 5.56 10.29 -11.08
C ARG A 93 4.70 11.54 -10.88
N LEU A 94 3.62 11.65 -11.63
CA LEU A 94 2.69 12.78 -11.54
C LEU A 94 2.08 12.91 -10.14
N ALA A 95 1.68 11.77 -9.53
CA ALA A 95 1.16 11.73 -8.18
C ALA A 95 2.20 12.17 -7.14
N LEU A 96 3.45 11.72 -7.30
CA LEU A 96 4.55 12.14 -6.43
C LEU A 96 4.84 13.63 -6.54
N ASP A 97 4.90 14.15 -7.75
CA ASP A 97 5.15 15.57 -8.04
C ASP A 97 4.01 16.44 -7.48
N PHE A 98 2.77 16.02 -7.67
CA PHE A 98 1.62 16.69 -7.08
C PHE A 98 1.71 16.73 -5.55
N ARG A 99 1.94 15.58 -4.90
CA ARG A 99 2.09 15.48 -3.45
C ARG A 99 3.22 16.38 -2.95
N ASN A 100 4.36 16.36 -3.62
CA ASN A 100 5.54 17.12 -3.20
C ASN A 100 5.35 18.63 -3.39
N THR A 101 4.64 19.04 -4.45
CA THR A 101 4.37 20.43 -4.75
C THR A 101 3.28 21.03 -3.84
N PHE A 102 2.15 20.33 -3.73
CA PHE A 102 0.96 20.87 -3.07
C PHE A 102 0.77 20.42 -1.64
N LYS A 103 1.58 19.46 -1.15
CA LYS A 103 1.48 18.91 0.22
C LYS A 103 0.09 18.38 0.54
N ARG A 104 -0.53 17.70 -0.41
CA ARG A 104 -1.89 17.15 -0.33
C ARG A 104 -1.91 15.68 -0.70
N ASP A 105 -2.92 14.99 -0.22
CA ASP A 105 -3.18 13.60 -0.59
C ASP A 105 -3.48 13.49 -2.08
N VAL A 106 -3.11 12.36 -2.66
CA VAL A 106 -3.38 11.98 -4.03
C VAL A 106 -3.71 10.51 -4.11
N PHE A 107 -4.67 10.13 -4.94
CA PHE A 107 -5.06 8.75 -5.15
C PHE A 107 -4.61 8.24 -6.51
N ILE A 108 -4.15 7.01 -6.54
CA ILE A 108 -3.92 6.23 -7.76
C ILE A 108 -4.86 5.02 -7.71
N ASP A 109 -5.84 5.00 -8.58
CA ASP A 109 -6.73 3.86 -8.80
C ASP A 109 -6.09 2.96 -9.87
N LEU A 110 -5.36 1.95 -9.40
CA LEU A 110 -4.70 0.97 -10.26
C LEU A 110 -5.69 -0.14 -10.62
N VAL A 111 -6.37 0.03 -11.75
CA VAL A 111 -7.36 -0.92 -12.22
C VAL A 111 -6.67 -2.17 -12.77
N CYS A 112 -6.89 -3.28 -12.09
CA CYS A 112 -6.23 -4.55 -12.38
C CYS A 112 -7.21 -5.72 -12.21
N TYR A 113 -6.68 -6.94 -12.19
CA TYR A 113 -7.43 -8.14 -11.87
C TYR A 113 -6.61 -9.08 -11.00
N ARG A 114 -7.27 -9.93 -10.24
CA ARG A 114 -6.65 -10.99 -9.45
C ARG A 114 -6.82 -12.33 -10.17
N ARG A 115 -5.72 -13.00 -10.47
CA ARG A 115 -5.73 -14.27 -11.21
C ARG A 115 -6.12 -15.46 -10.34
N HIS A 116 -5.67 -15.48 -9.11
CA HIS A 116 -5.89 -16.55 -8.13
C HIS A 116 -6.87 -16.13 -7.04
N GLY A 117 -7.28 -17.07 -6.19
CA GLY A 117 -8.14 -16.80 -5.05
C GLY A 117 -7.52 -15.88 -3.99
N HIS A 118 -8.29 -15.56 -2.96
CA HIS A 118 -7.82 -14.77 -1.82
C HIS A 118 -6.76 -15.52 -1.01
N ASN A 119 -6.87 -16.82 -0.97
CA ASN A 119 -5.90 -17.76 -0.38
C ASN A 119 -5.85 -19.05 -1.23
N GLU A 120 -5.04 -20.00 -0.83
CA GLU A 120 -4.81 -21.25 -1.57
C GLU A 120 -6.06 -22.13 -1.68
N ALA A 121 -6.99 -22.01 -0.74
CA ALA A 121 -8.23 -22.81 -0.72
C ALA A 121 -9.41 -22.11 -1.42
N ASP A 122 -9.24 -20.86 -1.86
CA ASP A 122 -10.32 -20.09 -2.48
C ASP A 122 -10.36 -20.31 -4.01
N GLU A 123 -11.54 -20.72 -4.51
CA GLU A 123 -11.84 -20.80 -5.94
C GLU A 123 -12.78 -19.65 -6.34
N PRO A 124 -12.24 -18.54 -6.83
CA PRO A 124 -13.02 -17.34 -7.08
C PRO A 124 -14.03 -17.46 -8.22
N SER A 125 -13.90 -18.47 -9.11
CA SER A 125 -14.88 -18.71 -10.15
C SER A 125 -16.23 -19.23 -9.60
N ALA A 126 -16.27 -19.66 -8.34
CA ALA A 126 -17.53 -20.04 -7.68
C ALA A 126 -18.45 -18.83 -7.44
N THR A 127 -17.88 -17.66 -7.15
CA THR A 127 -18.66 -16.42 -6.89
C THR A 127 -18.67 -15.46 -8.06
N GLN A 128 -17.61 -15.41 -8.90
CA GLN A 128 -17.48 -14.54 -10.07
C GLN A 128 -17.20 -15.34 -11.36
N PRO A 129 -18.10 -16.21 -11.81
CA PRO A 129 -17.82 -17.11 -12.92
C PRO A 129 -17.56 -16.39 -14.25
N LEU A 130 -18.33 -15.36 -14.58
CA LEU A 130 -18.16 -14.60 -15.82
C LEU A 130 -16.85 -13.81 -15.86
N MET A 131 -16.48 -13.20 -14.74
CA MET A 131 -15.22 -12.48 -14.62
C MET A 131 -14.04 -13.42 -14.80
N TYR A 132 -14.03 -14.57 -14.13
CA TYR A 132 -12.91 -15.51 -14.19
C TYR A 132 -12.82 -16.27 -15.53
N GLN A 133 -13.91 -16.40 -16.27
CA GLN A 133 -13.85 -16.86 -17.68
C GLN A 133 -13.03 -15.89 -18.55
N LYS A 134 -13.14 -14.58 -18.31
CA LYS A 134 -12.34 -13.55 -18.99
C LYS A 134 -10.89 -13.56 -18.49
N ILE A 135 -10.70 -13.54 -17.17
CA ILE A 135 -9.37 -13.50 -16.54
C ILE A 135 -8.50 -14.68 -16.99
N LYS A 136 -9.06 -15.91 -17.04
CA LYS A 136 -8.34 -17.11 -17.49
C LYS A 136 -7.79 -16.99 -18.91
N LYS A 137 -8.43 -16.21 -19.77
CA LYS A 137 -8.04 -15.98 -21.17
C LYS A 137 -7.21 -14.72 -21.38
N HIS A 138 -7.19 -13.83 -20.40
CA HIS A 138 -6.49 -12.56 -20.50
C HIS A 138 -4.97 -12.78 -20.37
N PRO A 139 -4.14 -12.23 -21.27
CA PRO A 139 -2.69 -12.36 -21.17
C PRO A 139 -2.18 -11.59 -19.94
N THR A 140 -0.98 -11.95 -19.47
CA THR A 140 -0.35 -11.23 -18.37
C THR A 140 0.12 -9.85 -18.82
N PRO A 141 0.21 -8.84 -17.93
CA PRO A 141 0.76 -7.52 -18.24
C PRO A 141 2.14 -7.60 -18.90
N ARG A 142 3.00 -8.53 -18.45
CA ARG A 142 4.32 -8.79 -19.05
C ARG A 142 4.19 -9.15 -20.54
N LYS A 143 3.25 -10.06 -20.87
CA LYS A 143 3.05 -10.47 -22.28
C LYS A 143 2.50 -9.31 -23.10
N ILE A 144 1.49 -8.60 -22.60
CA ILE A 144 0.91 -7.44 -23.29
C ILE A 144 1.98 -6.40 -23.60
N TYR A 145 2.86 -6.13 -22.63
CA TYR A 145 3.92 -5.15 -22.79
C TYR A 145 5.02 -5.62 -23.74
N ALA A 146 5.41 -6.89 -23.69
CA ALA A 146 6.36 -7.45 -24.64
C ALA A 146 5.82 -7.38 -26.09
N ASP A 147 4.55 -7.76 -26.30
CA ASP A 147 3.90 -7.67 -27.61
C ASP A 147 3.84 -6.21 -28.12
N LYS A 148 3.60 -5.23 -27.22
CA LYS A 148 3.65 -3.80 -27.56
C LYS A 148 5.05 -3.36 -28.01
N LEU A 149 6.09 -3.71 -27.25
CA LEU A 149 7.46 -3.34 -27.57
C LEU A 149 7.94 -3.95 -28.89
N GLU A 150 7.49 -5.16 -29.20
CA GLU A 150 7.76 -5.80 -30.51
C GLU A 150 7.09 -5.04 -31.65
N GLN A 151 5.82 -4.68 -31.49
CA GLN A 151 5.08 -3.89 -32.50
C GLN A 151 5.73 -2.51 -32.72
N GLU A 152 6.23 -1.89 -31.67
CA GLU A 152 6.93 -0.61 -31.71
C GLU A 152 8.41 -0.75 -32.16
N LYS A 153 8.89 -1.98 -32.39
CA LYS A 153 10.27 -2.30 -32.78
C LYS A 153 11.33 -1.81 -31.78
N VAL A 154 10.98 -1.80 -30.50
CA VAL A 154 11.88 -1.43 -29.39
C VAL A 154 12.64 -2.67 -28.90
N ALA A 155 11.97 -3.82 -28.82
CA ALA A 155 12.56 -5.10 -28.41
C ALA A 155 11.87 -6.24 -29.15
N THR A 156 12.50 -7.41 -29.18
CA THR A 156 11.92 -8.63 -29.76
C THR A 156 11.28 -9.51 -28.66
N LEU A 157 10.46 -10.48 -29.06
CA LEU A 157 9.94 -11.48 -28.11
C LEU A 157 11.06 -12.42 -27.61
N GLU A 158 12.11 -12.61 -28.40
CA GLU A 158 13.31 -13.34 -27.99
C GLU A 158 14.01 -12.61 -26.83
N ASP A 159 14.23 -11.29 -26.95
CA ASP A 159 14.81 -10.47 -25.87
C ASP A 159 14.00 -10.57 -24.58
N ALA A 160 12.66 -10.54 -24.70
CA ALA A 160 11.79 -10.67 -23.53
C ALA A 160 11.89 -12.05 -22.88
N THR A 161 12.08 -13.11 -23.68
CA THR A 161 12.27 -14.47 -23.19
C THR A 161 13.63 -14.64 -22.53
N GLU A 162 14.67 -14.09 -23.12
CA GLU A 162 16.02 -14.09 -22.56
C GLU A 162 16.06 -13.42 -21.17
N GLN A 163 15.43 -12.26 -21.03
CA GLN A 163 15.33 -11.58 -19.73
C GLN A 163 14.65 -12.46 -18.64
N VAL A 164 13.60 -13.20 -19.03
CA VAL A 164 12.93 -14.13 -18.08
C VAL A 164 13.89 -15.25 -17.66
N ASN A 165 14.65 -15.80 -18.58
CA ASN A 165 15.58 -16.89 -18.30
C ASN A 165 16.73 -16.41 -17.43
N LEU A 166 17.35 -15.27 -17.76
CA LEU A 166 18.41 -14.65 -16.95
C LEU A 166 17.96 -14.41 -15.51
N TYR A 167 16.74 -13.91 -15.34
CA TYR A 167 16.20 -13.68 -13.99
C TYR A 167 15.97 -14.98 -13.21
N ARG A 168 15.46 -16.03 -13.86
CA ARG A 168 15.27 -17.35 -13.25
C ARG A 168 16.61 -17.99 -12.87
N ASP A 169 17.56 -17.97 -13.79
CA ASP A 169 18.88 -18.57 -13.57
C ASP A 169 19.59 -17.90 -12.38
N ALA A 170 19.49 -16.57 -12.26
CA ALA A 170 20.03 -15.83 -11.12
C ALA A 170 19.33 -16.24 -9.79
N LEU A 171 18.01 -16.40 -9.79
CA LEU A 171 17.27 -16.87 -8.60
C LEU A 171 17.63 -18.32 -8.24
N ASP A 172 17.75 -19.21 -9.23
CA ASP A 172 18.11 -20.60 -9.03
C ASP A 172 19.57 -20.75 -8.52
N ALA A 173 20.45 -19.83 -8.91
CA ALA A 173 21.82 -19.71 -8.39
C ALA A 173 21.86 -19.08 -6.97
N GLY A 174 20.75 -18.60 -6.43
CA GLY A 174 20.71 -17.92 -5.13
C GLY A 174 21.30 -16.50 -5.17
N GLU A 175 21.41 -15.91 -6.35
CA GLU A 175 21.94 -14.55 -6.51
C GLU A 175 20.93 -13.49 -6.09
N CYS A 176 21.44 -12.36 -5.58
CA CYS A 176 20.60 -11.20 -5.28
C CYS A 176 20.33 -10.43 -6.59
N VAL A 177 19.11 -10.52 -7.09
CA VAL A 177 18.68 -9.83 -8.32
C VAL A 177 18.33 -8.35 -8.13
N VAL A 178 18.41 -7.86 -6.90
CA VAL A 178 18.17 -6.45 -6.54
C VAL A 178 19.49 -5.72 -6.53
N GLN A 179 19.67 -4.71 -7.39
CA GLN A 179 20.92 -3.95 -7.52
C GLN A 179 21.30 -3.17 -6.26
N GLU A 180 20.32 -2.69 -5.50
CA GLU A 180 20.53 -1.97 -4.25
C GLU A 180 19.74 -2.64 -3.11
N TRP A 181 20.33 -3.67 -2.51
CA TRP A 181 19.79 -4.23 -1.29
C TRP A 181 20.22 -3.36 -0.10
N ARG A 182 19.27 -2.74 0.58
CA ARG A 182 19.54 -2.08 1.85
C ARG A 182 19.34 -3.09 2.96
N PRO A 183 20.37 -3.37 3.79
CA PRO A 183 20.21 -4.24 4.93
C PRO A 183 19.07 -3.74 5.81
N MET A 184 18.34 -4.69 6.39
CA MET A 184 17.26 -4.40 7.32
C MET A 184 17.75 -3.38 8.36
N ASN A 185 17.00 -2.32 8.56
CA ASN A 185 17.36 -1.18 9.39
C ASN A 185 17.87 -1.67 10.75
N MET A 186 19.03 -1.17 11.22
CA MET A 186 19.57 -1.53 12.54
C MET A 186 18.61 -1.22 13.71
N HIS A 187 17.52 -0.52 13.42
CA HIS A 187 16.44 -0.23 14.36
C HIS A 187 15.26 -1.21 14.24
N SER A 188 15.37 -2.27 13.43
CA SER A 188 14.35 -3.31 13.44
C SER A 188 14.37 -4.01 14.79
N PHE A 189 13.17 -4.20 15.36
CA PHE A 189 13.01 -4.88 16.63
C PHE A 189 13.54 -6.32 16.51
N THR A 190 14.46 -6.70 17.38
CA THR A 190 14.94 -8.08 17.42
C THR A 190 14.11 -8.90 18.41
N TRP A 191 13.60 -10.02 17.96
CA TRP A 191 12.84 -10.97 18.78
C TRP A 191 13.73 -11.94 19.56
N SER A 192 15.02 -12.03 19.23
CA SER A 192 15.94 -12.99 19.85
C SER A 192 15.91 -13.03 21.39
N PRO A 193 15.80 -11.89 22.10
CA PRO A 193 15.70 -11.90 23.55
C PRO A 193 14.39 -12.48 24.11
N TYR A 194 13.38 -12.68 23.25
CA TYR A 194 12.04 -13.14 23.62
C TYR A 194 11.72 -14.54 23.09
N LEU A 195 12.69 -15.19 22.44
CA LEU A 195 12.54 -16.56 21.92
C LEU A 195 13.08 -17.56 22.92
N ASN A 196 12.54 -18.77 22.88
CA ASN A 196 12.97 -19.91 23.70
C ASN A 196 12.78 -19.72 25.22
N HIS A 197 11.74 -19.00 25.59
CA HIS A 197 11.29 -18.87 26.97
C HIS A 197 10.08 -19.79 27.20
N GLU A 198 10.02 -20.37 28.38
CA GLU A 198 8.84 -21.12 28.78
C GLU A 198 7.73 -20.16 29.22
N TRP A 199 6.48 -20.60 29.09
CA TRP A 199 5.29 -19.80 29.40
C TRP A 199 5.26 -19.26 30.83
N ASP A 200 5.79 -20.01 31.79
CA ASP A 200 5.81 -19.71 33.24
C ASP A 200 7.15 -19.15 33.72
N GLU A 201 8.08 -18.90 32.82
CA GLU A 201 9.36 -18.28 33.14
C GLU A 201 9.18 -16.86 33.70
N SER A 202 9.80 -16.61 34.85
CA SER A 202 9.72 -15.29 35.47
C SER A 202 10.52 -14.25 34.69
N TYR A 203 9.83 -13.24 34.18
CA TYR A 203 10.46 -12.11 33.50
C TYR A 203 10.67 -10.93 34.47
N PRO A 204 11.82 -10.24 34.44
CA PRO A 204 12.10 -9.09 35.31
C PRO A 204 11.34 -7.85 34.83
N ASP A 205 10.04 -7.80 35.08
CA ASP A 205 9.13 -6.71 34.71
C ASP A 205 8.96 -5.64 35.81
N LYS A 206 9.72 -5.77 36.90
CA LYS A 206 9.62 -4.86 38.04
C LYS A 206 10.22 -3.49 37.71
N VAL A 207 9.43 -2.46 37.93
CA VAL A 207 9.89 -1.08 37.84
C VAL A 207 10.15 -0.56 39.24
N GLU A 208 11.32 0.06 39.47
CA GLU A 208 11.68 0.63 40.75
C GLU A 208 10.62 1.63 41.25
N PRO A 209 10.20 1.55 42.52
CA PRO A 209 9.15 2.42 43.06
C PRO A 209 9.45 3.92 42.90
N LYS A 210 10.70 4.32 43.00
CA LYS A 210 11.13 5.68 42.76
C LYS A 210 10.83 6.15 41.34
N ARG A 211 11.07 5.27 40.34
CA ARG A 211 10.76 5.56 38.93
C ARG A 211 9.26 5.69 38.69
N LEU A 212 8.45 4.86 39.34
CA LEU A 212 6.99 4.97 39.28
C LEU A 212 6.50 6.30 39.87
N GLN A 213 7.05 6.71 41.02
CA GLN A 213 6.73 7.99 41.64
C GLN A 213 7.12 9.19 40.76
N GLU A 214 8.28 9.15 40.11
CA GLU A 214 8.73 10.17 39.15
C GLU A 214 7.77 10.27 37.94
N LEU A 215 7.41 9.13 37.39
CA LEU A 215 6.46 9.09 36.28
C LEU A 215 5.06 9.59 36.67
N ALA A 216 4.56 9.14 37.81
CA ALA A 216 3.28 9.59 38.35
C ALA A 216 3.28 11.12 38.58
N LYS A 217 4.33 11.65 39.19
CA LYS A 217 4.48 13.10 39.37
C LYS A 217 4.48 13.83 38.00
N ARG A 218 5.22 13.32 37.03
CA ARG A 218 5.32 13.94 35.70
C ARG A 218 3.98 13.99 34.98
N ILE A 219 3.20 12.90 34.98
CA ILE A 219 1.89 12.83 34.29
C ILE A 219 0.80 13.60 35.05
N SER A 220 0.91 13.76 36.37
CA SER A 220 -0.06 14.52 37.18
C SER A 220 0.29 15.99 37.37
N THR A 221 1.47 16.44 36.89
CA THR A 221 1.86 17.85 36.95
C THR A 221 1.20 18.57 35.75
N VAL A 222 0.30 19.48 36.06
CA VAL A 222 -0.32 20.35 35.05
C VAL A 222 0.71 21.39 34.61
N PRO A 223 0.93 21.59 33.28
CA PRO A 223 1.77 22.66 32.78
C PRO A 223 1.30 24.05 33.29
N GLU A 224 2.23 24.98 33.47
CA GLU A 224 1.90 26.37 33.87
C GLU A 224 1.04 27.06 32.78
N LEU A 225 1.14 26.63 31.51
CA LEU A 225 0.23 27.07 30.47
C LEU A 225 -1.16 26.45 30.68
N SER A 226 -2.09 27.30 31.03
CA SER A 226 -3.50 26.89 31.19
C SER A 226 -4.06 26.32 29.91
N LEU A 227 -4.72 25.15 30.01
CA LEU A 227 -5.45 24.50 28.91
C LEU A 227 -6.60 25.39 28.35
N ILE A 228 -6.99 26.42 29.09
CA ILE A 228 -8.02 27.39 28.66
C ILE A 228 -7.56 28.24 27.47
N HIS A 229 -6.25 28.30 27.23
CA HIS A 229 -5.67 29.10 26.13
C HIS A 229 -5.33 28.25 24.88
N ILE A 230 -5.70 26.98 24.89
CA ILE A 230 -5.64 26.10 23.75
C ILE A 230 -6.98 26.10 23.02
#